data_85153c910722116e4c76c6a3290850a4
#
_entry.id   85153c910722116e4c76c6a3290850a4
#
_cell.length_a   1.000
_cell.length_b   1.000
_cell.length_c   1.000
_cell.angle_alpha   90.00
_cell.angle_beta   90.00
_cell.angle_gamma   90.00
#
_symmetry.space_group_name_H-M   'P 1'
#
loop_
_entity.id
_entity.type
_entity.pdbx_description
1 polymer ?
#
loop_
_entity_poly.entity_id
_entity_poly.type
_entity_poly.pdbx_seq_one_letter_code
_entity_poly.pdbx_strand_id
1 'polypeptide(L)'
;WEKTFAVCWYGVYYGCRAFMSALVASDGAHLVNVSSVNGFWATIGEGVPHTAYSAAKFAVKGFSEALITDLKVHAPHVKVSVVMPGHIGTSIGFNTPKVLRGDNAGAAAQVQSMRKRLLGAGFPAADVSDEQLLKLAAERAAAFRDSAPTTAAQAAGIILDGVRAQRWRILVGADAEYLDKLVRAAPEHAYESSFIDDMRAAGHFTALMPGKDKR
;
A
#
# COMPACT_ATOMS: atom_id res chain seq x y z
N TRP A 1 11.23 6.10 -9.31
CA TRP A 1 10.22 5.35 -10.05
C TRP A 1 10.65 3.89 -10.23
N GLU A 2 11.77 3.64 -10.91
CA GLU A 2 12.25 2.29 -11.30
C GLU A 2 12.42 1.38 -10.08
N LYS A 3 13.01 1.87 -8.99
CA LYS A 3 13.21 1.06 -7.78
C LYS A 3 11.90 0.69 -7.09
N THR A 4 10.91 1.58 -7.11
CA THR A 4 9.57 1.29 -6.59
C THR A 4 8.90 0.19 -7.43
N PHE A 5 8.99 0.29 -8.75
CA PHE A 5 8.50 -0.74 -9.66
C PHE A 5 9.25 -2.08 -9.50
N ALA A 6 10.58 -2.02 -9.39
CA ALA A 6 11.40 -3.22 -9.19
C ALA A 6 10.96 -4.02 -7.95
N VAL A 7 10.69 -3.34 -6.84
CA VAL A 7 10.26 -3.99 -5.60
C VAL A 7 8.79 -4.37 -5.64
N CYS A 8 7.91 -3.43 -5.99
CA CYS A 8 6.46 -3.59 -5.79
C CYS A 8 5.77 -4.35 -6.93
N TRP A 9 6.32 -4.34 -8.14
CA TRP A 9 5.78 -5.04 -9.29
C TRP A 9 6.67 -6.21 -9.74
N TYR A 10 7.92 -5.95 -10.12
CA TYR A 10 8.79 -7.01 -10.65
C TYR A 10 9.10 -8.08 -9.61
N GLY A 11 9.18 -7.74 -8.31
CA GLY A 11 9.31 -8.73 -7.24
C GLY A 11 8.16 -9.73 -7.23
N VAL A 12 6.92 -9.28 -7.41
CA VAL A 12 5.74 -10.15 -7.52
C VAL A 12 5.77 -10.95 -8.82
N TYR A 13 6.01 -10.30 -9.95
CA TYR A 13 6.05 -10.94 -11.27
C TYR A 13 7.12 -12.03 -11.36
N TYR A 14 8.34 -11.74 -10.95
CA TYR A 14 9.42 -12.74 -10.97
C TYR A 14 9.20 -13.86 -9.97
N GLY A 15 8.64 -13.56 -8.79
CA GLY A 15 8.23 -14.58 -7.83
C GLY A 15 7.20 -15.54 -8.43
N CYS A 16 6.14 -15.00 -9.04
CA CYS A 16 5.15 -15.83 -9.73
C CYS A 16 5.77 -16.70 -10.83
N ARG A 17 6.63 -16.12 -11.66
CA ARG A 17 7.32 -16.89 -12.74
C ARG A 17 8.22 -17.99 -12.19
N ALA A 18 9.00 -17.70 -11.16
CA ALA A 18 9.94 -18.66 -10.58
C ALA A 18 9.25 -19.88 -9.98
N PHE A 19 8.09 -19.68 -9.36
CA PHE A 19 7.37 -20.74 -8.67
C PHE A 19 6.26 -21.39 -9.51
N MET A 20 5.87 -20.83 -10.66
CA MET A 20 4.72 -21.30 -11.43
C MET A 20 4.82 -22.78 -11.81
N SER A 21 5.96 -23.25 -12.29
CA SER A 21 6.13 -24.66 -12.68
C SER A 21 5.94 -25.61 -11.49
N ALA A 22 6.43 -25.24 -10.31
CA ALA A 22 6.24 -26.02 -9.09
C ALA A 22 4.79 -26.00 -8.60
N LEU A 23 4.11 -24.84 -8.70
CA LEU A 23 2.69 -24.71 -8.35
C LEU A 23 1.82 -25.58 -9.25
N VAL A 24 2.08 -25.57 -10.56
CA VAL A 24 1.33 -26.38 -11.55
C VAL A 24 1.60 -27.89 -11.38
N ALA A 25 2.81 -28.26 -10.97
CA ALA A 25 3.17 -29.67 -10.75
C ALA A 25 2.69 -30.23 -9.40
N SER A 26 2.15 -29.41 -8.51
CA SER A 26 1.67 -29.85 -7.18
C SER A 26 0.23 -30.38 -7.25
N ASP A 27 -0.18 -31.16 -6.25
CA ASP A 27 -1.57 -31.66 -6.12
C ASP A 27 -2.56 -30.55 -5.75
N GLY A 28 -2.10 -29.42 -5.23
CA GLY A 28 -2.87 -28.24 -4.89
C GLY A 28 -1.97 -27.10 -4.45
N ALA A 29 -2.27 -25.89 -4.90
CA ALA A 29 -1.47 -24.72 -4.58
C ALA A 29 -2.33 -23.46 -4.43
N HIS A 30 -1.78 -22.49 -3.71
CA HIS A 30 -2.40 -21.17 -3.54
C HIS A 30 -1.37 -20.06 -3.69
N LEU A 31 -1.46 -19.31 -4.76
CA LEU A 31 -0.65 -18.13 -5.02
C LEU A 31 -1.29 -16.91 -4.33
N VAL A 32 -0.55 -16.25 -3.46
CA VAL A 32 -1.04 -15.08 -2.71
C VAL A 32 -0.19 -13.87 -3.07
N ASN A 33 -0.75 -12.95 -3.84
CA ASN A 33 -0.09 -11.71 -4.24
C ASN A 33 -0.56 -10.53 -3.39
N VAL A 34 0.38 -9.77 -2.85
CA VAL A 34 0.07 -8.63 -1.99
C VAL A 34 0.10 -7.33 -2.80
N SER A 35 -1.09 -6.81 -3.09
CA SER A 35 -1.30 -5.48 -3.64
C SER A 35 -1.43 -4.43 -2.50
N SER A 36 -2.45 -3.59 -2.52
CA SER A 36 -2.78 -2.54 -1.55
C SER A 36 -4.17 -2.00 -1.87
N VAL A 37 -4.78 -1.21 -0.99
CA VAL A 37 -5.86 -0.30 -1.38
C VAL A 37 -5.44 0.64 -2.51
N ASN A 38 -4.16 0.99 -2.59
CA ASN A 38 -3.59 1.72 -3.72
C ASN A 38 -3.51 0.91 -5.04
N GLY A 39 -4.00 -0.31 -5.07
CA GLY A 39 -4.24 -1.09 -6.28
C GLY A 39 -5.66 -0.89 -6.87
N PHE A 40 -6.52 -0.12 -6.20
CA PHE A 40 -7.84 0.26 -6.73
C PHE A 40 -8.20 1.74 -6.44
N TRP A 41 -7.44 2.42 -5.60
CA TRP A 41 -7.54 3.86 -5.33
C TRP A 41 -6.13 4.47 -5.29
N ALA A 42 -5.80 5.33 -6.27
CA ALA A 42 -4.43 5.73 -6.58
C ALA A 42 -3.92 6.94 -5.77
N THR A 43 -4.37 7.11 -4.52
CA THR A 43 -3.92 8.19 -3.65
C THR A 43 -3.88 7.74 -2.19
N ILE A 44 -3.25 8.54 -1.33
CA ILE A 44 -3.29 8.42 0.13
C ILE A 44 -3.80 9.72 0.78
N GLY A 45 -4.43 10.57 -0.01
CA GLY A 45 -5.00 11.84 0.43
C GLY A 45 -4.65 13.00 -0.49
N GLU A 46 -5.34 14.12 -0.26
CA GLU A 46 -5.21 15.34 -1.06
C GLU A 46 -3.78 15.88 -1.01
N GLY A 47 -3.22 16.22 -2.18
CA GLY A 47 -1.89 16.79 -2.30
C GLY A 47 -0.72 15.84 -2.04
N VAL A 48 -0.97 14.53 -1.88
CA VAL A 48 0.09 13.53 -1.68
C VAL A 48 0.22 12.64 -2.91
N PRO A 49 1.14 12.95 -3.85
CA PRO A 49 1.34 12.13 -5.04
C PRO A 49 1.91 10.76 -4.66
N HIS A 50 1.32 9.70 -5.22
CA HIS A 50 1.72 8.32 -4.95
C HIS A 50 1.81 7.49 -6.25
N THR A 51 2.15 8.14 -7.35
CA THR A 51 2.03 7.61 -8.72
C THR A 51 2.76 6.29 -8.95
N ALA A 52 4.05 6.22 -8.65
CA ALA A 52 4.83 5.01 -8.92
C ALA A 52 4.34 3.81 -8.11
N TYR A 53 4.02 4.02 -6.83
CA TYR A 53 3.53 2.95 -5.96
C TYR A 53 2.14 2.47 -6.38
N SER A 54 1.22 3.40 -6.61
CA SER A 54 -0.14 3.07 -7.05
C SER A 54 -0.12 2.35 -8.39
N ALA A 55 0.62 2.84 -9.38
CA ALA A 55 0.75 2.16 -10.67
C ALA A 55 1.27 0.73 -10.53
N ALA A 56 2.29 0.50 -9.68
CA ALA A 56 2.81 -0.83 -9.40
C ALA A 56 1.77 -1.74 -8.72
N LYS A 57 0.97 -1.20 -7.77
CA LYS A 57 -0.05 -1.98 -7.06
C LYS A 57 -1.29 -2.26 -7.89
N PHE A 58 -1.67 -1.37 -8.82
CA PHE A 58 -2.66 -1.66 -9.87
C PHE A 58 -2.16 -2.78 -10.78
N ALA A 59 -0.88 -2.76 -11.20
CA ALA A 59 -0.29 -3.83 -11.99
C ALA A 59 -0.36 -5.18 -11.28
N VAL A 60 -0.03 -5.25 -9.97
CA VAL A 60 -0.16 -6.48 -9.17
C VAL A 60 -1.59 -6.98 -9.15
N LYS A 61 -2.57 -6.09 -8.93
CA LYS A 61 -3.98 -6.45 -8.91
C LYS A 61 -4.43 -6.99 -10.27
N GLY A 62 -4.21 -6.24 -11.35
CA GLY A 62 -4.63 -6.64 -12.69
C GLY A 62 -3.97 -7.96 -13.15
N PHE A 63 -2.69 -8.13 -12.88
CA PHE A 63 -1.97 -9.37 -13.14
C PHE A 63 -2.56 -10.56 -12.36
N SER A 64 -2.84 -10.38 -11.07
CA SER A 64 -3.41 -11.45 -10.24
C SER A 64 -4.81 -11.84 -10.69
N GLU A 65 -5.65 -10.87 -11.09
CA GLU A 65 -6.99 -11.13 -11.65
C GLU A 65 -6.92 -11.86 -12.98
N ALA A 66 -5.97 -11.50 -13.85
CA ALA A 66 -5.73 -12.21 -15.11
C ALA A 66 -5.27 -13.66 -14.87
N LEU A 67 -4.37 -13.88 -13.89
CA LEU A 67 -3.94 -15.24 -13.51
C LEU A 67 -5.10 -16.11 -13.02
N ILE A 68 -6.10 -15.57 -12.34
CA ILE A 68 -7.30 -16.34 -11.93
C ILE A 68 -7.98 -16.96 -13.15
N THR A 69 -8.13 -16.19 -14.22
CA THR A 69 -8.78 -16.65 -15.45
C THR A 69 -7.91 -17.65 -16.21
N ASP A 70 -6.62 -17.36 -16.31
CA ASP A 70 -5.65 -18.23 -17.00
C ASP A 70 -5.54 -19.59 -16.30
N LEU A 71 -5.33 -19.62 -15.00
CA LEU A 71 -5.16 -20.85 -14.22
C LEU A 71 -6.45 -21.66 -14.09
N LYS A 72 -7.63 -21.06 -14.20
CA LYS A 72 -8.88 -21.83 -14.30
C LYS A 72 -8.89 -22.77 -15.50
N VAL A 73 -8.22 -22.40 -16.58
CA VAL A 73 -8.15 -23.21 -17.81
C VAL A 73 -6.98 -24.18 -17.75
N HIS A 74 -5.79 -23.70 -17.35
CA HIS A 74 -4.56 -24.46 -17.53
C HIS A 74 -4.12 -25.25 -16.29
N ALA A 75 -4.51 -24.80 -15.08
CA ALA A 75 -4.17 -25.45 -13.81
C ALA A 75 -5.22 -25.14 -12.72
N PRO A 76 -6.45 -25.67 -12.81
CA PRO A 76 -7.59 -25.29 -11.95
C PRO A 76 -7.39 -25.62 -10.46
N HIS A 77 -6.42 -26.46 -10.12
CA HIS A 77 -6.02 -26.76 -8.74
C HIS A 77 -5.18 -25.64 -8.11
N VAL A 78 -4.58 -24.75 -8.90
CA VAL A 78 -3.82 -23.59 -8.41
C VAL A 78 -4.78 -22.43 -8.18
N LYS A 79 -4.97 -22.04 -6.93
CA LYS A 79 -5.81 -20.89 -6.54
C LYS A 79 -4.97 -19.62 -6.50
N VAL A 80 -5.62 -18.48 -6.72
CA VAL A 80 -4.97 -17.16 -6.63
C VAL A 80 -5.77 -16.27 -5.70
N SER A 81 -5.06 -15.60 -4.78
CA SER A 81 -5.62 -14.51 -3.98
C SER A 81 -4.84 -13.22 -4.22
N VAL A 82 -5.55 -12.11 -4.37
CA VAL A 82 -4.98 -10.76 -4.31
C VAL A 82 -5.36 -10.13 -2.98
N VAL A 83 -4.35 -9.77 -2.20
CA VAL A 83 -4.49 -9.15 -0.89
C VAL A 83 -4.37 -7.63 -1.03
N MET A 84 -5.31 -6.89 -0.49
CA MET A 84 -5.36 -5.43 -0.57
C MET A 84 -5.47 -4.82 0.82
N PRO A 85 -4.33 -4.60 1.50
CA PRO A 85 -4.31 -3.99 2.82
C PRO A 85 -4.65 -2.51 2.78
N GLY A 86 -5.39 -2.06 3.80
CA GLY A 86 -5.55 -0.66 4.17
C GLY A 86 -4.38 -0.15 5.01
N HIS A 87 -4.65 0.62 6.06
CA HIS A 87 -3.63 1.11 6.97
C HIS A 87 -3.30 0.06 8.03
N ILE A 88 -2.17 -0.61 7.86
CA ILE A 88 -1.71 -1.68 8.74
C ILE A 88 -0.52 -1.21 9.58
N GLY A 89 -0.56 -1.50 10.89
CA GLY A 89 0.48 -1.14 11.86
C GLY A 89 1.76 -1.96 11.69
N THR A 90 2.58 -1.59 10.72
CA THR A 90 3.85 -2.22 10.40
C THR A 90 5.00 -1.21 10.42
N SER A 91 6.22 -1.71 10.43
CA SER A 91 7.43 -0.86 10.33
C SER A 91 7.74 -0.37 8.92
N ILE A 92 6.77 -0.39 7.99
CA ILE A 92 6.98 0.02 6.60
C ILE A 92 7.51 1.45 6.48
N GLY A 93 7.04 2.37 7.33
CA GLY A 93 7.50 3.76 7.36
C GLY A 93 8.99 3.90 7.69
N PHE A 94 9.52 3.02 8.53
CA PHE A 94 10.94 2.95 8.88
C PHE A 94 11.78 2.24 7.82
N ASN A 95 11.23 1.19 7.19
CA ASN A 95 11.96 0.34 6.25
C ASN A 95 12.02 0.92 4.83
N THR A 96 10.99 1.64 4.40
CA THR A 96 10.91 2.21 3.04
C THR A 96 12.11 3.09 2.67
N PRO A 97 12.60 4.02 3.52
CA PRO A 97 13.80 4.80 3.21
C PRO A 97 15.04 3.92 3.00
N LYS A 98 15.21 2.88 3.80
CA LYS A 98 16.34 1.94 3.70
C LYS A 98 16.30 1.17 2.38
N VAL A 99 15.15 0.60 2.03
CA VAL A 99 14.96 -0.15 0.77
C VAL A 99 15.17 0.74 -0.45
N LEU A 100 14.57 1.93 -0.47
CA LEU A 100 14.63 2.81 -1.64
C LEU A 100 16.00 3.46 -1.86
N ARG A 101 16.76 3.72 -0.80
CA ARG A 101 18.00 4.50 -0.85
C ARG A 101 19.25 3.70 -0.51
N GLY A 102 19.11 2.49 0.05
CA GLY A 102 20.19 1.69 0.62
C GLY A 102 20.56 2.13 2.03
N ASP A 103 21.17 1.24 2.79
CA ASP A 103 21.56 1.49 4.20
C ASP A 103 22.56 2.65 4.35
N ASN A 104 23.37 2.91 3.31
CA ASN A 104 24.41 3.95 3.29
C ASN A 104 23.98 5.27 2.63
N ALA A 105 22.81 5.38 2.05
CA ALA A 105 22.31 6.64 1.48
C ALA A 105 21.74 7.54 2.58
N GLY A 106 22.54 7.74 3.54
CA GLY A 106 22.53 8.50 4.75
C GLY A 106 21.35 9.42 5.07
N ALA A 107 21.23 9.72 6.32
CA ALA A 107 20.34 10.73 6.90
C ALA A 107 20.21 12.00 5.99
N ALA A 108 21.28 12.44 5.35
CA ALA A 108 21.29 13.60 4.46
C ALA A 108 20.33 13.48 3.26
N ALA A 109 20.28 12.34 2.57
CA ALA A 109 19.35 12.16 1.43
C ALA A 109 17.89 12.06 1.89
N GLN A 110 17.65 11.50 3.07
CA GLN A 110 16.31 11.47 3.69
C GLN A 110 15.85 12.88 4.04
N VAL A 111 16.71 13.65 4.67
CA VAL A 111 16.47 15.05 5.04
C VAL A 111 16.18 15.91 3.81
N GLN A 112 17.03 15.86 2.77
CA GLN A 112 16.80 16.62 1.53
C GLN A 112 15.45 16.28 0.88
N SER A 113 15.11 14.99 0.80
CA SER A 113 13.82 14.56 0.25
C SER A 113 12.65 15.07 1.08
N MET A 114 12.76 15.03 2.41
CA MET A 114 11.72 15.50 3.31
C MET A 114 11.57 17.02 3.24
N ARG A 115 12.68 17.75 3.24
CA ARG A 115 12.73 19.21 3.07
C ARG A 115 12.06 19.64 1.76
N LYS A 116 12.42 19.01 0.64
CA LYS A 116 11.81 19.26 -0.67
C LYS A 116 10.29 19.01 -0.66
N ARG A 117 9.83 17.95 -0.01
CA ARG A 117 8.39 17.65 0.09
C ARG A 117 7.64 18.68 0.94
N LEU A 118 8.21 19.09 2.05
CA LEU A 118 7.60 20.10 2.94
C LEU A 118 7.52 21.45 2.25
N LEU A 119 8.60 21.90 1.60
CA LEU A 119 8.61 23.14 0.82
C LEU A 119 7.61 23.09 -0.33
N GLY A 120 7.54 21.97 -1.07
CA GLY A 120 6.57 21.79 -2.14
C GLY A 120 5.11 21.75 -1.67
N ALA A 121 4.89 21.44 -0.40
CA ALA A 121 3.57 21.49 0.26
C ALA A 121 3.29 22.86 0.96
N GLY A 122 4.18 23.86 0.76
CA GLY A 122 4.00 25.20 1.33
C GLY A 122 4.41 25.36 2.80
N PHE A 123 5.07 24.35 3.41
CA PHE A 123 5.56 24.46 4.78
C PHE A 123 6.93 25.13 4.84
N PRO A 124 7.20 26.02 5.84
CA PRO A 124 8.48 26.72 6.00
C PRO A 124 9.55 25.73 6.54
N ALA A 125 10.09 24.91 5.67
CA ALA A 125 11.09 23.90 6.03
C ALA A 125 12.54 24.33 5.73
N ALA A 126 12.76 25.56 5.23
CA ALA A 126 14.09 26.05 4.90
C ALA A 126 14.98 26.12 6.14
N ASP A 127 14.47 26.66 7.23
CA ASP A 127 15.18 26.92 8.48
C ASP A 127 15.07 25.78 9.51
N VAL A 128 14.42 24.68 9.17
CA VAL A 128 14.29 23.50 10.05
C VAL A 128 15.61 22.71 9.99
N SER A 129 16.20 22.40 11.15
CA SER A 129 17.45 21.64 11.22
C SER A 129 17.28 20.19 10.69
N ASP A 130 18.37 19.59 10.22
CA ASP A 130 18.38 18.23 9.74
C ASP A 130 17.96 17.23 10.83
N GLU A 131 18.40 17.47 12.07
CA GLU A 131 18.01 16.68 13.24
C GLU A 131 16.52 16.74 13.51
N GLN A 132 15.93 17.93 13.44
CA GLN A 132 14.48 18.11 13.60
C GLN A 132 13.70 17.41 12.49
N LEU A 133 14.18 17.44 11.25
CA LEU A 133 13.55 16.71 10.12
C LEU A 133 13.63 15.20 10.30
N LEU A 134 14.76 14.68 10.78
CA LEU A 134 14.91 13.24 11.08
C LEU A 134 13.99 12.80 12.23
N LYS A 135 13.91 13.61 13.29
CA LYS A 135 12.99 13.38 14.41
C LYS A 135 11.55 13.34 13.93
N LEU A 136 11.13 14.35 13.15
CA LEU A 136 9.78 14.40 12.56
C LEU A 136 9.50 13.20 11.65
N ALA A 137 10.49 12.72 10.87
CA ALA A 137 10.34 11.52 10.06
C ALA A 137 10.12 10.27 10.91
N ALA A 138 10.88 10.12 11.99
CA ALA A 138 10.74 8.99 12.93
C ALA A 138 9.39 9.02 13.66
N GLU A 139 8.97 10.19 14.14
CA GLU A 139 7.66 10.39 14.79
C GLU A 139 6.51 10.05 13.85
N ARG A 140 6.58 10.47 12.58
CA ARG A 140 5.56 10.12 11.58
C ARG A 140 5.53 8.62 11.27
N ALA A 141 6.70 7.98 11.19
CA ALA A 141 6.78 6.53 10.98
C ALA A 141 6.23 5.75 12.18
N ALA A 142 6.50 6.22 13.40
CA ALA A 142 5.94 5.66 14.63
C ALA A 142 4.41 5.88 14.69
N ALA A 143 3.93 7.09 14.43
CA ALA A 143 2.51 7.41 14.39
C ALA A 143 1.77 6.57 13.36
N PHE A 144 2.34 6.39 12.16
CA PHE A 144 1.77 5.50 11.15
C PHE A 144 1.60 4.07 11.67
N ARG A 145 2.60 3.52 12.35
CA ARG A 145 2.54 2.16 12.90
C ARG A 145 1.53 2.07 14.06
N ASP A 146 1.61 3.00 14.99
CA ASP A 146 0.95 2.89 16.29
C ASP A 146 -0.53 3.35 16.25
N SER A 147 -0.90 4.22 15.29
CA SER A 147 -2.29 4.67 15.07
C SER A 147 -3.06 3.82 14.06
N ALA A 148 -2.46 2.78 13.51
CA ALA A 148 -3.12 1.95 12.51
C ALA A 148 -4.33 1.21 13.12
N PRO A 149 -5.49 1.19 12.43
CA PRO A 149 -6.69 0.51 12.91
C PRO A 149 -6.55 -1.02 12.93
N THR A 150 -5.58 -1.55 12.18
CA THR A 150 -5.33 -2.99 12.07
C THR A 150 -3.86 -3.27 12.36
N THR A 151 -3.58 -4.11 13.36
CA THR A 151 -2.23 -4.56 13.67
C THR A 151 -1.69 -5.54 12.63
N ALA A 152 -0.38 -5.73 12.58
CA ALA A 152 0.25 -6.72 11.70
C ALA A 152 -0.26 -8.16 11.97
N ALA A 153 -0.47 -8.51 13.24
CA ALA A 153 -0.99 -9.82 13.62
C ALA A 153 -2.43 -10.05 13.17
N GLN A 154 -3.31 -9.05 13.35
CA GLN A 154 -4.68 -9.09 12.85
C GLN A 154 -4.71 -9.19 11.32
N ALA A 155 -3.88 -8.42 10.63
CA ALA A 155 -3.76 -8.49 9.18
C ALA A 155 -3.35 -9.88 8.70
N ALA A 156 -2.38 -10.52 9.35
CA ALA A 156 -1.97 -11.88 9.04
C ALA A 156 -3.13 -12.88 9.23
N GLY A 157 -3.90 -12.76 10.31
CA GLY A 157 -5.10 -13.58 10.55
C GLY A 157 -6.12 -13.46 9.43
N ILE A 158 -6.49 -12.22 9.06
CA ILE A 158 -7.45 -11.94 7.98
C ILE A 158 -6.99 -12.55 6.64
N ILE A 159 -5.69 -12.43 6.34
CA ILE A 159 -5.10 -12.99 5.10
C ILE A 159 -5.21 -14.51 5.14
N LEU A 160 -4.77 -15.16 6.21
CA LEU A 160 -4.80 -16.63 6.33
C LEU A 160 -6.21 -17.18 6.28
N ASP A 161 -7.19 -16.54 6.92
CA ASP A 161 -8.59 -16.94 6.86
C ASP A 161 -9.17 -16.74 5.45
N GLY A 162 -8.75 -15.68 4.75
CA GLY A 162 -9.09 -15.48 3.35
C GLY A 162 -8.55 -16.59 2.45
N VAL A 163 -7.31 -16.99 2.67
CA VAL A 163 -6.65 -18.10 1.94
C VAL A 163 -7.35 -19.43 2.24
N ARG A 164 -7.62 -19.76 3.50
CA ARG A 164 -8.34 -20.98 3.89
C ARG A 164 -9.74 -21.07 3.27
N ALA A 165 -10.42 -19.91 3.19
CA ALA A 165 -11.73 -19.79 2.54
C ALA A 165 -11.65 -19.68 0.99
N GLN A 166 -10.47 -19.81 0.40
CA GLN A 166 -10.20 -19.68 -1.04
C GLN A 166 -10.74 -18.38 -1.65
N ARG A 167 -10.79 -17.29 -0.88
CA ARG A 167 -11.22 -15.99 -1.39
C ARG A 167 -10.15 -15.44 -2.33
N TRP A 168 -10.53 -15.15 -3.57
CA TRP A 168 -9.60 -14.57 -4.54
C TRP A 168 -9.27 -13.10 -4.23
N ARG A 169 -10.15 -12.39 -3.52
CA ARG A 169 -10.03 -10.99 -3.16
C ARG A 169 -10.08 -10.86 -1.64
N ILE A 170 -9.00 -10.38 -1.05
CA ILE A 170 -8.86 -10.27 0.41
C ILE A 170 -8.56 -8.80 0.75
N LEU A 171 -9.58 -8.09 1.20
CA LEU A 171 -9.42 -6.76 1.80
C LEU A 171 -8.96 -6.93 3.25
N VAL A 172 -7.99 -6.14 3.67
CA VAL A 172 -7.42 -6.25 5.02
C VAL A 172 -7.59 -4.95 5.78
N GLY A 173 -8.51 -4.97 6.75
CA GLY A 173 -8.89 -3.85 7.58
C GLY A 173 -10.24 -3.24 7.19
N ALA A 174 -10.97 -2.75 8.18
CA ALA A 174 -12.28 -2.11 7.99
C ALA A 174 -12.18 -0.85 7.09
N ASP A 175 -11.07 -0.15 7.14
CA ASP A 175 -10.75 0.97 6.28
C ASP A 175 -10.63 0.56 4.80
N ALA A 176 -10.00 -0.60 4.51
CA ALA A 176 -9.93 -1.14 3.17
C ALA A 176 -11.31 -1.54 2.63
N GLU A 177 -12.14 -2.16 3.47
CA GLU A 177 -13.50 -2.55 3.10
C GLU A 177 -14.40 -1.34 2.84
N TYR A 178 -14.30 -0.32 3.71
CA TYR A 178 -15.06 0.90 3.55
C TYR A 178 -14.67 1.66 2.27
N LEU A 179 -13.37 1.85 2.06
CA LEU A 179 -12.83 2.49 0.85
C LEU A 179 -13.26 1.77 -0.43
N ASP A 180 -13.21 0.44 -0.43
CA ASP A 180 -13.63 -0.34 -1.59
C ASP A 180 -15.12 -0.14 -1.94
N LYS A 181 -15.98 -0.09 -0.93
CA LYS A 181 -17.42 0.20 -1.12
C LYS A 181 -17.63 1.58 -1.74
N LEU A 182 -16.94 2.59 -1.23
CA LEU A 182 -17.06 3.96 -1.76
C LEU A 182 -16.58 4.06 -3.22
N VAL A 183 -15.38 3.54 -3.51
CA VAL A 183 -14.80 3.59 -4.86
C VAL A 183 -15.68 2.83 -5.87
N ARG A 184 -16.31 1.74 -5.47
CA ARG A 184 -17.20 0.97 -6.35
C ARG A 184 -18.55 1.64 -6.55
N ALA A 185 -19.04 2.38 -5.56
CA ALA A 185 -20.32 3.06 -5.65
C ALA A 185 -20.28 4.26 -6.61
N ALA A 186 -19.15 5.00 -6.63
CA ALA A 186 -18.99 6.20 -7.46
C ALA A 186 -17.50 6.38 -7.84
N PRO A 187 -16.97 5.55 -8.77
CA PRO A 187 -15.55 5.56 -9.10
C PRO A 187 -15.08 6.88 -9.73
N GLU A 188 -15.94 7.59 -10.43
CA GLU A 188 -15.69 8.91 -11.03
C GLU A 188 -15.46 9.99 -9.98
N HIS A 189 -16.04 9.87 -8.78
CA HIS A 189 -15.90 10.82 -7.68
C HIS A 189 -14.75 10.48 -6.72
N ALA A 190 -14.07 9.35 -6.92
CA ALA A 190 -13.09 8.80 -5.97
C ALA A 190 -11.85 9.69 -5.72
N TYR A 191 -11.67 10.75 -6.50
CA TYR A 191 -10.56 11.71 -6.39
C TYR A 191 -11.00 13.14 -6.07
N GLU A 192 -12.28 13.34 -5.78
CA GLU A 192 -12.82 14.63 -5.36
C GLU A 192 -12.55 14.87 -3.85
N SER A 193 -12.48 16.13 -3.45
CA SER A 193 -12.27 16.48 -2.03
C SER A 193 -13.41 15.98 -1.13
N SER A 194 -14.65 15.98 -1.63
CA SER A 194 -15.83 15.43 -0.93
C SER A 194 -15.66 13.96 -0.56
N PHE A 195 -15.08 13.15 -1.44
CA PHE A 195 -14.79 11.73 -1.17
C PHE A 195 -13.84 11.55 0.01
N ILE A 196 -12.82 12.41 0.10
CA ILE A 196 -11.87 12.39 1.23
C ILE A 196 -12.56 12.85 2.51
N ASP A 197 -13.44 13.84 2.43
CA ASP A 197 -14.20 14.34 3.58
C ASP A 197 -15.18 13.26 4.11
N ASP A 198 -15.82 12.49 3.24
CA ASP A 198 -16.67 11.34 3.61
C ASP A 198 -15.86 10.26 4.34
N MET A 199 -14.67 9.95 3.87
CA MET A 199 -13.77 8.99 4.55
C MET A 199 -13.35 9.46 5.94
N ARG A 200 -13.06 10.77 6.09
CA ARG A 200 -12.73 11.36 7.39
C ARG A 200 -13.93 11.34 8.34
N ALA A 201 -15.11 11.71 7.86
CA ALA A 201 -16.34 11.69 8.64
C ALA A 201 -16.68 10.30 9.17
N ALA A 202 -16.35 9.25 8.37
CA ALA A 202 -16.48 7.86 8.79
C ALA A 202 -15.34 7.37 9.72
N GLY A 203 -14.37 8.22 10.06
CA GLY A 203 -13.26 7.88 10.95
C GLY A 203 -12.13 7.08 10.31
N HIS A 204 -12.13 6.93 8.97
CA HIS A 204 -11.13 6.17 8.26
C HIS A 204 -9.98 7.05 7.74
N PHE A 205 -8.75 6.53 7.76
CA PHE A 205 -7.52 7.18 7.28
C PHE A 205 -7.22 8.55 7.91
N THR A 206 -7.80 8.87 9.06
CA THR A 206 -7.66 10.19 9.73
C THR A 206 -6.22 10.55 10.05
N ALA A 207 -5.39 9.55 10.41
CA ALA A 207 -3.97 9.76 10.69
C ALA A 207 -3.14 10.05 9.41
N LEU A 208 -3.59 9.59 8.25
CA LEU A 208 -2.92 9.78 6.96
C LEU A 208 -3.39 11.04 6.24
N MET A 209 -4.58 11.51 6.57
CA MET A 209 -5.24 12.66 5.97
C MET A 209 -5.60 13.68 7.05
N PRO A 210 -4.63 14.46 7.61
CA PRO A 210 -4.94 15.46 8.61
C PRO A 210 -5.94 16.49 8.07
N GLY A 211 -6.85 16.93 8.94
CA GLY A 211 -7.88 17.90 8.58
C GLY A 211 -7.31 19.24 8.10
N LYS A 212 -8.14 20.04 7.42
CA LYS A 212 -7.78 21.37 6.88
C LYS A 212 -7.43 22.40 7.97
N ASP A 213 -7.75 22.12 9.24
CA ASP A 213 -7.56 23.06 10.36
C ASP A 213 -6.12 23.17 10.88
N LYS A 214 -5.14 22.60 10.21
CA LYS A 214 -3.72 22.70 10.56
C LYS A 214 -2.88 23.39 9.46
N ARG A 215 -3.48 24.35 8.76
CA ARG A 215 -2.74 25.30 7.92
C ARG A 215 -2.47 26.59 8.64
#